data_b5b8a2941867635d10932df1a91e6d6f
#
_entry.id   b5b8a2941867635d10932df1a91e6d6f
#
_cell.length_a   1.000
_cell.length_b   1.000
_cell.length_c   1.000
_cell.angle_alpha   90.00
_cell.angle_beta   90.00
_cell.angle_gamma   90.00
#
_symmetry.space_group_name_H-M   'P 1'
#
loop_
_entity.id
_entity.type
_entity.pdbx_description
1 polymer ?
#
loop_
_entity_poly.entity_id
_entity_poly.type
_entity_poly.pdbx_seq_one_letter_code
_entity_poly.pdbx_strand_id
1 'polypeptide(L)'
;NQTVDGDISTCVSVAEDSQAWPLVTNTNDNCLGSDCPMYKDCFVVKARKKAMDADVVVVNHHLFLADMVVKESGFGELIPEADVMIFDEAHQLPDIASQYFGQSLSSRQLLDLAKDITIAYRTELKDT
;
A
#
# COMPACT_ATOMS: atom_id res chain seq x y z
N ASN A 1 4.70 24.33 -13.79
CA ASN A 1 4.12 23.18 -14.51
C ASN A 1 3.20 22.45 -13.53
N GLN A 2 1.91 22.36 -13.87
CA GLN A 2 0.97 21.54 -13.10
C GLN A 2 0.95 20.16 -13.74
N THR A 3 1.13 19.11 -12.92
CA THR A 3 0.93 17.74 -13.40
C THR A 3 -0.55 17.52 -13.77
N VAL A 4 -0.81 16.64 -14.73
CA VAL A 4 -2.16 16.29 -15.17
C VAL A 4 -2.68 15.06 -14.41
N ASP A 5 -1.79 14.13 -14.07
CA ASP A 5 -2.10 12.81 -13.49
C ASP A 5 -1.44 12.55 -12.13
N GLY A 6 -0.48 13.38 -11.72
CA GLY A 6 0.26 13.22 -10.47
C GLY A 6 1.23 12.04 -10.46
N ASP A 7 1.54 11.47 -11.62
CA ASP A 7 2.46 10.35 -11.76
C ASP A 7 3.90 10.85 -11.90
N ILE A 8 4.81 10.28 -11.09
CA ILE A 8 6.24 10.59 -11.11
C ILE A 8 6.85 10.27 -12.48
N SER A 9 6.44 9.18 -13.10
CA SER A 9 6.98 8.71 -14.38
C SER A 9 6.71 9.69 -15.54
N THR A 10 5.68 10.53 -15.41
CA THR A 10 5.37 11.56 -16.40
C THR A 10 6.18 12.85 -16.22
N CYS A 11 6.94 12.96 -15.13
CA CYS A 11 7.76 14.13 -14.82
C CYS A 11 9.16 14.03 -15.44
N VAL A 12 9.29 14.39 -16.71
CA VAL A 12 10.56 14.31 -17.44
C VAL A 12 11.67 15.26 -16.96
N SER A 13 11.35 16.21 -16.08
CA SER A 13 12.31 17.22 -15.58
C SER A 13 13.06 16.78 -14.31
N VAL A 14 12.62 15.74 -13.66
CA VAL A 14 13.21 15.20 -12.42
C VAL A 14 13.39 13.70 -12.57
N ALA A 15 14.59 13.18 -12.31
CA ALA A 15 14.86 11.75 -12.40
C ALA A 15 14.00 10.95 -11.42
N GLU A 16 13.57 9.75 -11.77
CA GLU A 16 12.69 8.90 -10.95
C GLU A 16 13.32 8.51 -9.61
N ASP A 17 14.65 8.41 -9.56
CA ASP A 17 15.43 8.10 -8.35
C ASP A 17 15.81 9.33 -7.52
N SER A 18 15.28 10.51 -7.87
CA SER A 18 15.60 11.76 -7.16
C SER A 18 15.14 11.73 -5.71
N GLN A 19 16.02 12.19 -4.82
CA GLN A 19 15.72 12.39 -3.40
C GLN A 19 14.67 13.49 -3.14
N ALA A 20 14.25 14.21 -4.16
CA ALA A 20 13.16 15.19 -4.04
C ALA A 20 11.79 14.53 -3.88
N TRP A 21 11.60 13.31 -4.43
CA TRP A 21 10.30 12.65 -4.41
C TRP A 21 9.77 12.34 -3.01
N PRO A 22 10.56 11.82 -2.05
CA PRO A 22 10.08 11.60 -0.69
C PRO A 22 9.62 12.88 0.03
N LEU A 23 10.05 14.05 -0.42
CA LEU A 23 9.67 15.34 0.17
C LEU A 23 8.32 15.87 -0.34
N VAL A 24 7.87 15.39 -1.49
CA VAL A 24 6.66 15.90 -2.18
C VAL A 24 5.60 14.82 -2.44
N THR A 25 5.89 13.58 -2.08
CA THR A 25 4.95 12.46 -2.21
C THR A 25 4.51 11.98 -0.85
N ASN A 26 3.28 11.50 -0.77
CA ASN A 26 2.74 10.90 0.46
C ASN A 26 2.94 9.38 0.47
N THR A 27 3.14 8.85 1.67
CA THR A 27 3.06 7.42 1.97
C THR A 27 1.70 7.10 2.62
N ASN A 28 1.39 5.82 2.79
CA ASN A 28 0.17 5.40 3.49
C ASN A 28 0.13 5.94 4.94
N ASP A 29 1.29 6.02 5.61
CA ASP A 29 1.39 6.41 7.02
C ASP A 29 1.10 7.90 7.26
N ASN A 30 1.34 8.75 6.26
CA ASN A 30 1.11 10.20 6.38
C ASN A 30 -0.09 10.69 5.56
N CYS A 31 -0.85 9.79 4.94
CA CYS A 31 -2.04 10.11 4.19
C CYS A 31 -3.25 10.29 5.11
N LEU A 32 -3.89 11.46 5.07
CA LEU A 32 -5.07 11.77 5.87
C LEU A 32 -6.36 11.14 5.33
N GLY A 33 -6.31 10.43 4.22
CA GLY A 33 -7.49 9.80 3.63
C GLY A 33 -8.62 10.80 3.36
N SER A 34 -9.85 10.47 3.77
CA SER A 34 -11.05 11.31 3.62
C SER A 34 -10.98 12.64 4.35
N ASP A 35 -10.15 12.75 5.38
CA ASP A 35 -10.00 13.96 6.19
C ASP A 35 -9.02 14.98 5.56
N CYS A 36 -8.40 14.60 4.45
CA CYS A 36 -7.49 15.48 3.72
C CYS A 36 -8.26 16.67 3.08
N PRO A 37 -7.86 17.92 3.32
CA PRO A 37 -8.49 19.09 2.69
C PRO A 37 -8.47 19.03 1.15
N MET A 38 -7.47 18.33 0.57
CA MET A 38 -7.28 18.17 -0.87
C MET A 38 -7.88 16.87 -1.40
N TYR A 39 -8.70 16.15 -0.61
CA TYR A 39 -9.22 14.83 -0.98
C TYR A 39 -9.90 14.82 -2.36
N LYS A 40 -10.72 15.83 -2.66
CA LYS A 40 -11.44 15.93 -3.95
C LYS A 40 -10.51 16.14 -5.15
N ASP A 41 -9.35 16.74 -4.91
CA ASP A 41 -8.36 17.03 -5.94
C ASP A 41 -7.20 16.03 -5.96
N CYS A 42 -7.19 15.09 -5.01
CA CYS A 42 -6.17 14.06 -4.89
C CYS A 42 -6.10 13.18 -6.14
N PHE A 43 -4.92 13.07 -6.73
CA PHE A 43 -4.69 12.26 -7.93
C PHE A 43 -4.95 10.77 -7.68
N VAL A 44 -4.63 10.25 -6.50
CA VAL A 44 -4.90 8.85 -6.13
C VAL A 44 -6.41 8.59 -6.09
N VAL A 45 -7.19 9.51 -5.51
CA VAL A 45 -8.66 9.41 -5.48
C VAL A 45 -9.25 9.48 -6.88
N LYS A 46 -8.75 10.40 -7.71
CA LYS A 46 -9.17 10.52 -9.12
C LYS A 46 -8.82 9.26 -9.93
N ALA A 47 -7.63 8.69 -9.72
CA ALA A 47 -7.22 7.46 -10.39
C ALA A 47 -8.09 6.26 -10.00
N ARG A 48 -8.37 6.09 -8.70
CA ARG A 48 -9.29 5.04 -8.21
C ARG A 48 -10.68 5.19 -8.80
N LYS A 49 -11.24 6.41 -8.79
CA LYS A 49 -12.55 6.66 -9.40
C LYS A 49 -12.57 6.33 -10.89
N LYS A 50 -11.51 6.71 -11.62
CA LYS A 50 -11.36 6.36 -13.03
C LYS A 50 -11.29 4.86 -13.26
N ALA A 51 -10.61 4.12 -12.36
CA ALA A 51 -10.55 2.67 -12.44
C ALA A 51 -11.93 2.02 -12.21
N MET A 52 -12.72 2.54 -11.26
CA MET A 52 -14.08 2.03 -10.99
C MET A 52 -15.05 2.22 -12.17
N ASP A 53 -14.82 3.24 -13.00
CA ASP A 53 -15.65 3.56 -14.16
C ASP A 53 -15.12 2.93 -15.48
N ALA A 54 -14.02 2.17 -15.42
CA ALA A 54 -13.34 1.65 -16.60
C ALA A 54 -13.79 0.22 -16.97
N ASP A 55 -13.95 -0.06 -18.27
CA ASP A 55 -14.23 -1.41 -18.77
C ASP A 55 -13.04 -2.35 -18.68
N VAL A 56 -11.82 -1.82 -18.69
CA VAL A 56 -10.55 -2.58 -18.56
C VAL A 56 -9.62 -1.83 -17.60
N VAL A 57 -9.10 -2.55 -16.61
CA VAL A 57 -8.14 -2.02 -15.64
C VAL A 57 -6.88 -2.87 -15.66
N VAL A 58 -5.73 -2.23 -15.79
CA VAL A 58 -4.42 -2.88 -15.73
C VAL A 58 -3.78 -2.54 -14.39
N VAL A 59 -3.43 -3.57 -13.63
CA VAL A 59 -2.81 -3.44 -12.31
C VAL A 59 -1.61 -4.39 -12.19
N ASN A 60 -0.68 -4.09 -11.30
CA ASN A 60 0.37 -5.04 -10.96
C ASN A 60 -0.14 -6.11 -9.99
N HIS A 61 0.55 -7.24 -9.92
CA HIS A 61 0.19 -8.36 -9.04
C HIS A 61 0.16 -7.97 -7.57
N HIS A 62 1.04 -7.08 -7.13
CA HIS A 62 1.07 -6.61 -5.74
C HIS A 62 -0.22 -5.87 -5.36
N LEU A 63 -0.70 -4.97 -6.21
CA LEU A 63 -1.95 -4.25 -5.95
C LEU A 63 -3.14 -5.19 -5.97
N PHE A 64 -3.17 -6.17 -6.88
CA PHE A 64 -4.22 -7.19 -6.94
C PHE A 64 -4.27 -8.02 -5.65
N LEU A 65 -3.12 -8.51 -5.17
CA LEU A 65 -3.07 -9.31 -3.94
C LEU A 65 -3.35 -8.49 -2.69
N ALA A 66 -2.91 -7.22 -2.66
CA ALA A 66 -3.27 -6.30 -1.58
C ALA A 66 -4.78 -6.05 -1.52
N ASP A 67 -5.45 -5.91 -2.66
CA ASP A 67 -6.90 -5.77 -2.75
C ASP A 67 -7.62 -7.01 -2.20
N MET A 68 -7.15 -8.21 -2.51
CA MET A 68 -7.70 -9.45 -1.95
C MET A 68 -7.64 -9.45 -0.41
N VAL A 69 -6.51 -9.07 0.18
CA VAL A 69 -6.37 -9.00 1.65
C VAL A 69 -7.32 -7.96 2.25
N VAL A 70 -7.47 -6.81 1.61
CA VAL A 70 -8.37 -5.74 2.06
C VAL A 70 -9.84 -6.20 1.99
N LYS A 71 -10.23 -6.88 0.90
CA LYS A 71 -11.58 -7.45 0.73
C LYS A 71 -11.89 -8.52 1.78
N GLU A 72 -10.94 -9.44 2.04
CA GLU A 72 -11.09 -10.46 3.09
C GLU A 72 -11.25 -9.84 4.49
N SER A 73 -10.57 -8.72 4.74
CA SER A 73 -10.64 -7.99 6.00
C SER A 73 -11.94 -7.18 6.16
N GLY A 74 -12.76 -7.03 5.11
CA GLY A 74 -14.00 -6.27 5.11
C GLY A 74 -13.81 -4.74 5.09
N PHE A 75 -12.59 -4.25 4.82
CA PHE A 75 -12.27 -2.81 4.78
C PHE A 75 -12.58 -2.13 3.44
N GLY A 76 -13.25 -2.80 2.52
CA GLY A 76 -13.61 -2.26 1.21
C GLY A 76 -12.79 -2.87 0.07
N GLU A 77 -12.67 -2.15 -1.02
CA GLU A 77 -11.97 -2.59 -2.24
C GLU A 77 -11.04 -1.49 -2.78
N LEU A 78 -9.93 -1.90 -3.37
CA LEU A 78 -9.00 -1.02 -4.06
C LEU A 78 -9.18 -1.07 -5.58
N ILE A 79 -9.66 -2.22 -6.07
CA ILE A 79 -9.86 -2.54 -7.48
C ILE A 79 -11.34 -2.94 -7.66
N PRO A 80 -12.02 -2.47 -8.72
CA PRO A 80 -13.40 -2.87 -8.99
C PRO A 80 -13.51 -4.38 -9.23
N GLU A 81 -14.71 -4.92 -8.96
CA GLU A 81 -15.02 -6.29 -9.36
C GLU A 81 -14.90 -6.46 -10.88
N ALA A 82 -14.40 -7.60 -11.31
CA ALA A 82 -14.22 -7.92 -12.72
C ALA A 82 -14.76 -9.32 -13.04
N ASP A 83 -15.47 -9.45 -14.15
CA ASP A 83 -15.99 -10.74 -14.64
C ASP A 83 -14.86 -11.65 -15.15
N VAL A 84 -13.76 -11.07 -15.62
CA VAL A 84 -12.60 -11.77 -16.19
C VAL A 84 -11.32 -11.17 -15.66
N MET A 85 -10.40 -12.02 -15.23
CA MET A 85 -9.05 -11.65 -14.80
C MET A 85 -8.03 -12.37 -15.67
N ILE A 86 -7.09 -11.61 -16.23
CA ILE A 86 -6.00 -12.14 -17.06
C ILE A 86 -4.68 -11.83 -16.34
N PHE A 87 -3.93 -12.88 -16.02
CA PHE A 87 -2.62 -12.75 -15.38
C PHE A 87 -1.51 -12.95 -16.41
N ASP A 88 -0.76 -11.89 -16.64
CA ASP A 88 0.52 -11.98 -17.36
C ASP A 88 1.62 -12.40 -16.38
N GLU A 89 2.66 -13.10 -16.87
CA GLU A 89 3.77 -13.59 -16.03
C GLU A 89 3.30 -14.33 -14.77
N ALA A 90 2.25 -15.14 -14.89
CA ALA A 90 1.58 -15.80 -13.76
C ALA A 90 2.50 -16.70 -12.91
N HIS A 91 3.68 -17.06 -13.42
CA HIS A 91 4.69 -17.81 -12.66
C HIS A 91 5.25 -17.04 -11.46
N GLN A 92 5.10 -15.70 -11.41
CA GLN A 92 5.54 -14.86 -10.29
C GLN A 92 4.50 -14.84 -9.14
N LEU A 93 3.25 -15.20 -9.41
CA LEU A 93 2.16 -15.10 -8.44
C LEU A 93 2.42 -15.87 -7.12
N PRO A 94 2.95 -17.11 -7.12
CA PRO A 94 3.18 -17.83 -5.88
C PRO A 94 4.14 -17.11 -4.92
N ASP A 95 5.22 -16.55 -5.45
CA ASP A 95 6.22 -15.85 -4.66
C ASP A 95 5.67 -14.54 -4.10
N ILE A 96 4.94 -13.78 -4.92
CA ILE A 96 4.31 -12.54 -4.51
C ILE A 96 3.19 -12.82 -3.50
N ALA A 97 2.35 -13.83 -3.74
CA ALA A 97 1.26 -14.21 -2.83
C ALA A 97 1.78 -14.61 -1.45
N SER A 98 2.95 -15.27 -1.39
CA SER A 98 3.58 -15.63 -0.11
C SER A 98 3.92 -14.42 0.76
N GLN A 99 4.12 -13.24 0.18
CA GLN A 99 4.38 -12.01 0.91
C GLN A 99 3.10 -11.44 1.56
N TYR A 100 1.94 -11.68 0.98
CA TYR A 100 0.66 -11.16 1.45
C TYR A 100 -0.09 -12.13 2.36
N PHE A 101 -0.06 -13.42 2.03
CA PHE A 101 -0.80 -14.46 2.74
C PHE A 101 0.10 -15.36 3.59
N GLY A 102 1.42 -15.24 3.43
CA GLY A 102 2.41 -15.96 4.21
C GLY A 102 2.56 -15.40 5.64
N GLN A 103 2.94 -16.26 6.57
CA GLN A 103 3.40 -15.84 7.87
C GLN A 103 4.93 -15.72 7.85
N SER A 104 5.44 -14.56 8.22
CA SER A 104 6.87 -14.33 8.32
C SER A 104 7.25 -13.94 9.75
N LEU A 105 8.34 -14.49 10.23
CA LEU A 105 8.93 -14.12 11.51
C LEU A 105 10.35 -13.63 11.28
N SER A 106 10.60 -12.35 11.53
CA SER A 106 11.93 -11.77 11.40
C SER A 106 12.69 -11.80 12.74
N SER A 107 14.01 -11.85 12.68
CA SER A 107 14.86 -11.72 13.88
C SER A 107 14.62 -10.39 14.62
N ARG A 108 14.29 -9.32 13.90
CA ARG A 108 13.94 -8.02 14.47
C ARG A 108 12.68 -8.09 15.32
N GLN A 109 11.62 -8.73 14.83
CA GLN A 109 10.38 -8.92 15.60
C GLN A 109 10.62 -9.70 16.90
N LEU A 110 11.50 -10.72 16.87
CA LEU A 110 11.88 -11.45 18.08
C LEU A 110 12.64 -10.57 19.08
N LEU A 111 13.57 -9.72 18.60
CA LEU A 111 14.30 -8.79 19.44
C LEU A 111 13.40 -7.71 20.03
N ASP A 112 12.46 -7.20 19.27
CA ASP A 112 11.52 -6.20 19.76
C ASP A 112 10.55 -6.83 20.79
N LEU A 113 10.05 -8.03 20.56
CA LEU A 113 9.28 -8.78 21.56
C LEU A 113 10.06 -9.01 22.86
N ALA A 114 11.35 -9.37 22.77
CA ALA A 114 12.19 -9.54 23.96
C ALA A 114 12.39 -8.24 24.75
N LYS A 115 12.48 -7.10 24.05
CA LYS A 115 12.53 -5.76 24.70
C LYS A 115 11.18 -5.43 25.38
N ASP A 116 10.07 -5.67 24.69
CA ASP A 116 8.75 -5.39 25.23
C ASP A 116 8.46 -6.21 26.48
N ILE A 117 8.80 -7.49 26.48
CA ILE A 117 8.74 -8.36 27.67
C ILE A 117 9.59 -7.79 28.81
N THR A 118 10.78 -7.32 28.50
CA THR A 118 11.68 -6.74 29.53
C THR A 118 11.09 -5.45 30.10
N ILE A 119 10.48 -4.62 29.30
CA ILE A 119 9.80 -3.38 29.72
C ILE A 119 8.59 -3.73 30.56
N ALA A 120 7.71 -4.62 30.09
CA ALA A 120 6.52 -5.06 30.82
C ALA A 120 6.88 -5.65 32.20
N TYR A 121 7.92 -6.49 32.25
CA TYR A 121 8.42 -7.03 33.52
C TYR A 121 8.87 -5.93 34.50
N ARG A 122 9.54 -4.89 34.02
CA ARG A 122 10.03 -3.78 34.86
C ARG A 122 8.92 -2.85 35.31
N THR A 123 7.87 -2.67 34.53
CA THR A 123 6.79 -1.72 34.81
C THR A 123 5.64 -2.37 35.58
N GLU A 124 5.29 -3.62 35.27
CA GLU A 124 4.08 -4.24 35.80
C GLU A 124 4.35 -5.27 36.94
N LEU A 125 5.52 -5.92 36.93
CA LEU A 125 5.81 -7.03 37.85
C LEU A 125 6.81 -6.69 38.96
N LYS A 126 7.35 -5.47 38.99
CA LYS A 126 8.29 -5.03 40.04
C LYS A 126 7.60 -4.43 41.29
N ASP A 127 6.31 -4.15 41.19
CA ASP A 127 5.52 -3.57 42.27
C ASP A 127 4.68 -4.61 43.04
N THR A 128 5.01 -5.91 42.86
CA THR A 128 4.45 -7.03 43.64
C THR A 128 5.54 -7.69 44.44
#